data_6bbbcaa47c1b321fd7be24ec9bf379fe
#
_entry.id   6bbbcaa47c1b321fd7be24ec9bf379fe
#
_cell.length_a   1.000
_cell.length_b   1.000
_cell.length_c   1.000
_cell.angle_alpha   90.00
_cell.angle_beta   90.00
_cell.angle_gamma   90.00
#
_symmetry.space_group_name_H-M   'P 1'
#
loop_
_entity.id
_entity.type
_entity.pdbx_description
1 polymer ?
#
loop_
_entity_poly.entity_id
_entity_poly.type
_entity_poly.pdbx_seq_one_letter_code
_entity_poly.pdbx_strand_id
1 'polypeptide(L)'
;MAKDYDSQSIEVLSGLDPVRKRPGMYTDTSSPNHLIQEVVDNSIDEALAGHCSNIKVILAKDGLISVSDDGRGMPTDIHPEHKVSGVELIMCKLHAGAKFSGEDYNFSGGLHGVGVSVVNALSQNLLVEIKRSGKQFEMVFEGGEKQSELTEVGEVGARNSGTIINFQPDPQYFETVTVNTESLKHLLKAKAVLCPGLTIQYADEKKQEKISWNYENGLLSYLSESSDGIELLLDESISCSKLVKDNALDFVLNWSTQPVKNLMSESYVNLIPTAQGGSHLNGFKAGLLDSVKEFCEFRNLIPKGLKITADDVIQHSTFIVSSKLTNPQFAGQTKERLDSKEHQGFVSSTTKDVLSIWFNQHTEQGEKLAELAIASAQARTRETKVVDRKKTFQGPALPGKLSDCNSTDLDETELFFVEGDSAGGSAKQSRERKFQAIMPLRGKILNTWDLESAEIIKSIEIKDISTAIGVNPGSPDIASLRYGKICILADADSDGLHIATLLCALFLRHYKPLVVAGHIYVAMPPLFRIDCAKEVFYALDEEEKDAVVKKLKSKPGKPKIDIQRFKGLGEMNPSQLRETVMDPKTRRLVQLTISASDNVNSMMDLLLSKKNASARKEWLEKRGKIVSV
;
A
#
# COMPACT_ATOMS: atom_id res chain seq x y z
N MET A 1 -29.31 30.43 -7.07
CA MET A 1 -28.19 31.22 -7.58
C MET A 1 -26.92 30.42 -7.30
N ALA A 2 -26.23 29.96 -8.33
CA ALA A 2 -24.91 29.36 -8.15
C ALA A 2 -24.00 30.42 -7.57
N LYS A 3 -23.33 30.15 -6.45
CA LYS A 3 -22.26 31.01 -5.94
C LYS A 3 -21.16 31.05 -6.99
N ASP A 4 -20.85 32.22 -7.52
CA ASP A 4 -19.69 32.39 -8.38
C ASP A 4 -18.44 31.90 -7.67
N TYR A 5 -17.65 31.06 -8.35
CA TYR A 5 -16.37 30.60 -7.86
C TYR A 5 -15.34 31.72 -8.05
N ASP A 6 -15.09 32.47 -6.99
CA ASP A 6 -14.14 33.57 -6.97
C ASP A 6 -13.02 33.35 -5.93
N SER A 7 -12.09 34.28 -5.82
CA SER A 7 -10.98 34.21 -4.86
C SER A 7 -11.44 34.20 -3.39
N GLN A 8 -12.68 34.65 -3.09
CA GLN A 8 -13.25 34.62 -1.75
C GLN A 8 -13.68 33.20 -1.33
N SER A 9 -13.87 32.31 -2.32
CA SER A 9 -14.17 30.90 -2.08
C SER A 9 -12.93 30.06 -1.72
N ILE A 10 -11.70 30.65 -1.82
CA ILE A 10 -10.45 29.98 -1.48
C ILE A 10 -10.24 30.08 0.04
N GLU A 11 -10.34 28.94 0.72
CA GLU A 11 -10.05 28.83 2.15
C GLU A 11 -8.57 28.52 2.36
N VAL A 12 -7.88 29.35 3.16
CA VAL A 12 -6.49 29.13 3.59
C VAL A 12 -6.49 28.59 5.00
N LEU A 13 -5.96 27.37 5.16
CA LEU A 13 -5.84 26.71 6.46
C LEU A 13 -4.53 27.13 7.14
N SER A 14 -4.56 27.30 8.46
CA SER A 14 -3.41 27.68 9.28
C SER A 14 -3.20 26.75 10.46
N GLY A 15 -2.01 26.76 11.06
CA GLY A 15 -1.70 25.96 12.24
C GLY A 15 -1.93 24.45 12.01
N LEU A 16 -2.76 23.82 12.82
CA LEU A 16 -3.08 22.39 12.77
C LEU A 16 -4.39 22.07 12.00
N ASP A 17 -5.11 23.06 11.48
CA ASP A 17 -6.34 22.86 10.71
C ASP A 17 -6.19 21.96 9.47
N PRO A 18 -5.07 22.02 8.70
CA PRO A 18 -4.86 21.10 7.60
C PRO A 18 -4.90 19.62 8.03
N VAL A 19 -4.34 19.32 9.20
CA VAL A 19 -4.31 17.96 9.76
C VAL A 19 -5.72 17.52 10.14
N ARG A 20 -6.47 18.36 10.85
CA ARG A 20 -7.85 18.07 11.30
C ARG A 20 -8.81 17.90 10.12
N LYS A 21 -8.66 18.71 9.05
CA LYS A 21 -9.51 18.62 7.84
C LYS A 21 -9.17 17.43 6.95
N ARG A 22 -7.91 17.01 6.91
CA ARG A 22 -7.42 15.95 6.03
C ARG A 22 -6.46 15.00 6.77
N PRO A 23 -6.91 14.31 7.86
CA PRO A 23 -6.02 13.49 8.68
C PRO A 23 -5.32 12.39 7.87
N GLY A 24 -5.99 11.78 6.90
CA GLY A 24 -5.42 10.73 6.03
C GLY A 24 -4.26 11.19 5.13
N MET A 25 -3.96 12.49 5.04
CA MET A 25 -2.74 12.99 4.38
C MET A 25 -1.51 12.90 5.30
N TYR A 26 -1.71 12.81 6.61
CA TYR A 26 -0.65 12.93 7.62
C TYR A 26 -0.46 11.65 8.42
N THR A 27 -1.49 10.81 8.54
CA THR A 27 -1.46 9.58 9.34
C THR A 27 -2.40 8.52 8.76
N ASP A 28 -2.19 7.27 9.19
CA ASP A 28 -3.18 6.22 9.00
C ASP A 28 -4.35 6.44 9.97
N THR A 29 -5.55 6.55 9.44
CA THR A 29 -6.78 6.79 10.21
C THR A 29 -7.54 5.51 10.58
N SER A 30 -7.05 4.34 10.20
CA SER A 30 -7.67 3.06 10.56
C SER A 30 -7.58 2.76 12.06
N SER A 31 -6.47 3.17 12.70
CA SER A 31 -6.22 3.02 14.14
C SER A 31 -5.19 4.03 14.64
N PRO A 32 -5.06 4.27 15.97
CA PRO A 32 -4.10 5.24 16.49
C PRO A 32 -2.66 4.73 16.53
N ASN A 33 -2.36 3.55 16.03
CA ASN A 33 -1.02 2.96 16.06
C ASN A 33 0.06 3.88 15.47
N HIS A 34 -0.25 4.58 14.38
CA HIS A 34 0.70 5.48 13.75
C HIS A 34 1.00 6.71 14.62
N LEU A 35 0.05 7.21 15.42
CA LEU A 35 0.33 8.27 16.39
C LEU A 35 1.33 7.82 17.45
N ILE A 36 1.17 6.60 17.97
CA ILE A 36 2.13 6.01 18.93
C ILE A 36 3.51 5.90 18.28
N GLN A 37 3.56 5.43 17.04
CA GLN A 37 4.80 5.31 16.28
C GLN A 37 5.52 6.66 16.15
N GLU A 38 4.83 7.75 15.80
CA GLU A 38 5.43 9.08 15.65
C GLU A 38 6.05 9.60 16.96
N VAL A 39 5.41 9.32 18.11
CA VAL A 39 6.00 9.68 19.41
C VAL A 39 7.20 8.80 19.74
N VAL A 40 7.10 7.48 19.52
CA VAL A 40 8.22 6.54 19.75
C VAL A 40 9.37 6.87 18.82
N ASP A 41 9.15 7.23 17.55
CA ASP A 41 10.20 7.58 16.60
C ASP A 41 10.99 8.82 17.04
N ASN A 42 10.39 9.78 17.74
CA ASN A 42 11.13 10.89 18.33
C ASN A 42 12.05 10.44 19.49
N SER A 43 11.58 9.54 20.34
CA SER A 43 12.40 8.94 21.40
C SER A 43 13.53 8.08 20.83
N ILE A 44 13.29 7.38 19.72
CA ILE A 44 14.28 6.61 18.97
C ILE A 44 15.34 7.54 18.34
N ASP A 45 14.97 8.72 17.84
CA ASP A 45 15.93 9.68 17.30
C ASP A 45 16.90 10.17 18.41
N GLU A 46 16.42 10.36 19.65
CA GLU A 46 17.28 10.63 20.80
C GLU A 46 18.22 9.44 21.10
N ALA A 47 17.75 8.20 20.94
CA ALA A 47 18.59 7.02 21.12
C ALA A 47 19.66 6.90 20.02
N LEU A 48 19.33 7.17 18.78
CA LEU A 48 20.27 7.22 17.64
C LEU A 48 21.33 8.31 17.81
N ALA A 49 20.95 9.43 18.43
CA ALA A 49 21.88 10.49 18.80
C ALA A 49 22.73 10.18 20.06
N GLY A 50 22.52 9.02 20.69
CA GLY A 50 23.28 8.56 21.86
C GLY A 50 22.83 9.19 23.20
N HIS A 51 21.63 9.77 23.25
CA HIS A 51 21.12 10.49 24.42
C HIS A 51 20.01 9.76 25.18
N CYS A 52 19.47 8.67 24.62
CA CYS A 52 18.40 7.89 25.24
C CYS A 52 18.79 6.41 25.32
N SER A 53 18.51 5.77 26.45
CA SER A 53 18.77 4.35 26.71
C SER A 53 17.52 3.58 27.14
N ASN A 54 16.44 4.28 27.52
CA ASN A 54 15.20 3.66 27.94
C ASN A 54 13.98 4.38 27.34
N ILE A 55 13.11 3.62 26.71
CA ILE A 55 11.80 4.08 26.22
C ILE A 55 10.72 3.22 26.87
N LYS A 56 9.63 3.85 27.33
CA LYS A 56 8.51 3.13 27.92
C LYS A 56 7.19 3.55 27.26
N VAL A 57 6.40 2.57 26.85
CA VAL A 57 5.07 2.75 26.26
C VAL A 57 4.02 2.09 27.16
N ILE A 58 3.02 2.84 27.58
CA ILE A 58 1.95 2.36 28.45
C ILE A 58 0.60 2.60 27.76
N LEU A 59 -0.21 1.58 27.69
CA LEU A 59 -1.63 1.66 27.33
C LEU A 59 -2.45 1.57 28.61
N ALA A 60 -2.98 2.69 29.06
CA ALA A 60 -3.76 2.76 30.30
C ALA A 60 -5.19 2.20 30.13
N LYS A 61 -5.84 1.86 31.24
CA LYS A 61 -7.20 1.30 31.24
C LYS A 61 -8.27 2.24 30.68
N ASP A 62 -8.10 3.53 30.87
CA ASP A 62 -9.00 4.59 30.42
C ASP A 62 -8.83 4.98 28.96
N GLY A 63 -7.82 4.40 28.28
CA GLY A 63 -7.51 4.69 26.88
C GLY A 63 -6.44 5.76 26.69
N LEU A 64 -5.85 6.28 27.79
CA LEU A 64 -4.68 7.14 27.74
C LEU A 64 -3.47 6.34 27.25
N ILE A 65 -2.69 6.93 26.36
CA ILE A 65 -1.44 6.38 25.86
C ILE A 65 -0.29 7.24 26.37
N SER A 66 0.70 6.61 26.99
CA SER A 66 1.88 7.28 27.52
C SER A 66 3.12 6.74 26.86
N VAL A 67 3.96 7.62 26.32
CA VAL A 67 5.29 7.32 25.80
C VAL A 67 6.30 8.18 26.53
N SER A 68 7.32 7.57 27.13
CA SER A 68 8.35 8.27 27.88
C SER A 68 9.74 7.79 27.47
N ASP A 69 10.69 8.71 27.47
CA ASP A 69 12.11 8.47 27.21
C ASP A 69 12.98 9.13 28.28
N ASP A 70 14.24 8.69 28.37
CA ASP A 70 15.29 9.27 29.21
C ASP A 70 16.30 10.13 28.39
N GLY A 71 15.84 10.69 27.26
CA GLY A 71 16.63 11.55 26.39
C GLY A 71 16.93 12.93 26.98
N ARG A 72 17.36 13.89 26.13
CA ARG A 72 17.69 15.27 26.56
C ARG A 72 16.48 16.08 27.03
N GLY A 73 15.27 15.65 26.73
CA GLY A 73 14.03 16.39 26.89
C GLY A 73 13.84 17.47 25.81
N MET A 74 12.61 17.74 25.43
CA MET A 74 12.28 18.78 24.45
C MET A 74 12.83 20.16 24.89
N PRO A 75 13.22 21.07 23.93
CA PRO A 75 13.70 22.39 24.27
C PRO A 75 12.63 23.23 24.95
N THR A 76 12.94 23.77 26.13
CA THR A 76 12.02 24.55 26.97
C THR A 76 12.25 26.05 26.87
N ASP A 77 13.36 26.47 26.26
CA ASP A 77 13.74 27.86 26.04
C ASP A 77 12.82 28.55 25.01
N ILE A 78 12.79 29.88 25.08
CA ILE A 78 12.00 30.72 24.20
C ILE A 78 12.73 30.89 22.86
N HIS A 79 12.06 30.50 21.76
CA HIS A 79 12.63 30.65 20.43
C HIS A 79 12.82 32.13 20.07
N PRO A 80 14.00 32.56 19.60
CA PRO A 80 14.34 33.96 19.43
C PRO A 80 13.44 34.72 18.45
N GLU A 81 12.98 34.05 17.36
CA GLU A 81 12.13 34.68 16.33
C GLU A 81 10.64 34.56 16.66
N HIS A 82 10.20 33.37 17.08
CA HIS A 82 8.77 33.06 17.28
C HIS A 82 8.24 33.48 18.65
N LYS A 83 9.11 33.80 19.62
CA LYS A 83 8.75 34.30 20.98
C LYS A 83 7.86 33.33 21.79
N VAL A 84 7.88 32.06 21.47
CA VAL A 84 7.19 30.99 22.19
C VAL A 84 8.19 29.89 22.57
N SER A 85 7.84 29.00 23.48
CA SER A 85 8.72 27.89 23.88
C SER A 85 8.99 26.93 22.72
N GLY A 86 10.14 26.26 22.75
CA GLY A 86 10.46 25.21 21.76
C GLY A 86 9.40 24.11 21.72
N VAL A 87 8.85 23.74 22.89
CA VAL A 87 7.75 22.78 23.01
C VAL A 87 6.51 23.23 22.25
N GLU A 88 6.10 24.48 22.45
CA GLU A 88 4.92 25.04 21.76
C GLU A 88 5.10 25.03 20.24
N LEU A 89 6.31 25.38 19.76
CA LEU A 89 6.61 25.31 18.32
C LEU A 89 6.47 23.87 17.78
N ILE A 90 7.05 22.89 18.46
CA ILE A 90 7.03 21.48 18.04
C ILE A 90 5.62 20.93 18.06
N MET A 91 4.81 21.31 19.05
CA MET A 91 3.46 20.76 19.23
C MET A 91 2.38 21.46 18.38
N CYS A 92 2.54 22.77 18.07
CA CYS A 92 1.51 23.57 17.43
C CYS A 92 1.80 23.98 15.99
N LYS A 93 3.03 23.80 15.49
CA LYS A 93 3.39 24.18 14.13
C LYS A 93 3.86 22.98 13.31
N LEU A 94 3.30 22.87 12.11
CA LEU A 94 3.80 21.93 11.11
C LEU A 94 5.17 22.41 10.60
N HIS A 95 6.03 21.46 10.26
CA HIS A 95 7.38 21.71 9.74
C HIS A 95 8.28 22.49 10.73
N ALA A 96 8.09 22.26 12.02
CA ALA A 96 8.95 22.76 13.08
C ALA A 96 9.77 21.59 13.69
N GLY A 97 11.10 21.76 13.78
CA GLY A 97 11.97 20.75 14.41
C GLY A 97 13.45 21.00 14.14
N ALA A 98 14.31 20.57 15.06
CA ALA A 98 15.76 20.71 14.97
C ALA A 98 16.43 19.75 13.96
N LYS A 99 15.66 18.82 13.37
CA LYS A 99 16.16 17.79 12.45
C LYS A 99 16.43 18.29 11.02
N PHE A 100 16.02 19.52 10.71
CA PHE A 100 16.26 20.15 9.39
C PHE A 100 17.70 20.65 9.20
N SER A 101 18.41 20.98 10.27
CA SER A 101 19.79 21.50 10.18
C SER A 101 20.85 20.42 10.00
N GLY A 102 20.54 19.16 10.35
CA GLY A 102 21.49 18.03 10.27
C GLY A 102 22.64 18.06 11.27
N GLU A 103 22.72 19.08 12.15
CA GLU A 103 23.83 19.25 13.09
C GLU A 103 23.71 18.34 14.32
N ASP A 104 22.48 18.08 14.80
CA ASP A 104 22.21 17.32 16.01
C ASP A 104 21.91 15.83 15.78
N TYR A 105 21.51 15.47 14.54
CA TYR A 105 21.07 14.12 14.20
C TYR A 105 21.64 13.66 12.86
N ASN A 106 22.59 12.74 12.87
CA ASN A 106 23.16 12.17 11.64
C ASN A 106 22.17 11.30 10.88
N PHE A 107 21.36 10.53 11.61
CA PHE A 107 20.29 9.68 11.06
C PHE A 107 19.02 9.95 11.87
N SER A 108 17.93 10.24 11.21
CA SER A 108 16.64 10.49 11.85
C SER A 108 15.50 9.83 11.07
N GLY A 109 14.52 9.31 11.80
CA GLY A 109 13.25 8.86 11.25
C GLY A 109 12.27 10.01 11.02
N GLY A 110 12.34 11.05 11.85
CA GLY A 110 11.47 12.23 11.80
C GLY A 110 11.96 13.30 10.84
N LEU A 111 11.65 13.19 9.54
CA LEU A 111 12.19 14.07 8.49
C LEU A 111 11.34 15.30 8.19
N HIS A 112 10.04 15.27 8.48
CA HIS A 112 9.10 16.28 8.02
C HIS A 112 8.73 17.33 9.07
N GLY A 113 9.11 17.12 10.34
CA GLY A 113 8.79 18.04 11.45
C GLY A 113 7.28 18.19 11.69
N VAL A 114 6.52 17.10 11.44
CA VAL A 114 5.06 17.13 11.59
C VAL A 114 4.53 16.04 12.55
N GLY A 115 5.29 15.01 12.90
CA GLY A 115 4.80 13.84 13.61
C GLY A 115 4.08 14.18 14.91
N VAL A 116 4.74 14.86 15.84
CA VAL A 116 4.15 15.18 17.16
C VAL A 116 3.04 16.22 17.08
N SER A 117 3.14 17.16 16.15
CA SER A 117 2.06 18.14 15.91
C SER A 117 0.81 17.46 15.34
N VAL A 118 0.98 16.40 14.54
CA VAL A 118 -0.14 15.54 14.09
C VAL A 118 -0.74 14.77 15.27
N VAL A 119 0.08 14.22 16.17
CA VAL A 119 -0.41 13.58 17.41
C VAL A 119 -1.25 14.56 18.22
N ASN A 120 -0.76 15.79 18.42
CA ASN A 120 -1.48 16.83 19.14
C ASN A 120 -2.82 17.18 18.43
N ALA A 121 -2.78 17.41 17.12
CA ALA A 121 -3.96 17.78 16.33
C ALA A 121 -5.10 16.76 16.37
N LEU A 122 -4.77 15.46 16.52
CA LEU A 122 -5.70 14.33 16.44
C LEU A 122 -5.98 13.68 17.81
N SER A 123 -5.58 14.36 18.90
CA SER A 123 -5.85 13.95 20.27
C SER A 123 -6.91 14.84 20.93
N GLN A 124 -7.80 14.23 21.74
CA GLN A 124 -8.72 14.99 22.59
C GLN A 124 -7.96 15.77 23.65
N ASN A 125 -7.07 15.09 24.36
CA ASN A 125 -6.22 15.65 25.40
C ASN A 125 -4.80 15.20 25.17
N LEU A 126 -3.84 16.10 25.40
CA LEU A 126 -2.43 15.81 25.36
C LEU A 126 -1.68 16.60 26.43
N LEU A 127 -0.86 15.88 27.23
CA LEU A 127 0.04 16.45 28.22
C LEU A 127 1.47 16.11 27.85
N VAL A 128 2.32 17.14 27.76
CA VAL A 128 3.78 17.00 27.64
C VAL A 128 4.43 17.32 28.98
N GLU A 129 5.18 16.35 29.49
CA GLU A 129 6.03 16.54 30.67
C GLU A 129 7.49 16.45 30.24
N ILE A 130 8.32 17.39 30.67
CA ILE A 130 9.72 17.50 30.26
C ILE A 130 10.60 17.64 31.50
N LYS A 131 11.61 16.78 31.56
CA LYS A 131 12.69 16.88 32.54
C LYS A 131 13.95 17.37 31.82
N ARG A 132 14.37 18.59 32.14
CA ARG A 132 15.54 19.20 31.49
C ARG A 132 16.23 20.18 32.43
N SER A 133 17.57 20.13 32.43
CA SER A 133 18.39 21.08 33.19
C SER A 133 18.05 21.13 34.70
N GLY A 134 17.67 19.97 35.30
CA GLY A 134 17.35 19.87 36.73
C GLY A 134 15.92 20.34 37.09
N LYS A 135 15.09 20.64 36.11
CA LYS A 135 13.71 21.11 36.28
C LYS A 135 12.73 20.21 35.57
N GLN A 136 11.48 20.21 36.08
CA GLN A 136 10.34 19.56 35.42
C GLN A 136 9.37 20.62 34.94
N PHE A 137 8.93 20.46 33.69
CA PHE A 137 7.99 21.36 33.02
C PHE A 137 6.80 20.56 32.51
N GLU A 138 5.64 21.23 32.45
CA GLU A 138 4.40 20.67 31.89
C GLU A 138 3.72 21.66 30.95
N MET A 139 3.05 21.12 29.92
CA MET A 139 2.23 21.86 29.00
C MET A 139 1.04 21.00 28.55
N VAL A 140 -0.16 21.58 28.56
CA VAL A 140 -1.42 20.90 28.28
C VAL A 140 -2.03 21.40 26.98
N PHE A 141 -2.59 20.46 26.20
CA PHE A 141 -3.30 20.72 24.96
C PHE A 141 -4.65 19.98 24.97
N GLU A 142 -5.65 20.59 24.32
CA GLU A 142 -6.96 19.99 24.10
C GLU A 142 -7.39 20.23 22.67
N GLY A 143 -7.72 19.14 21.94
CA GLY A 143 -8.07 19.19 20.53
C GLY A 143 -6.99 19.84 19.65
N GLY A 144 -5.72 19.76 20.05
CA GLY A 144 -4.58 20.39 19.39
C GLY A 144 -4.33 21.87 19.73
N GLU A 145 -5.18 22.47 20.57
CA GLU A 145 -5.01 23.86 21.01
C GLU A 145 -4.34 23.94 22.39
N LYS A 146 -3.44 24.90 22.53
CA LYS A 146 -2.75 25.15 23.79
C LYS A 146 -3.73 25.57 24.89
N GLN A 147 -3.73 24.86 26.02
CA GLN A 147 -4.56 25.18 27.20
C GLN A 147 -3.75 25.85 28.31
N SER A 148 -2.45 25.56 28.40
CA SER A 148 -1.57 26.17 29.40
C SER A 148 -0.28 26.69 28.75
N GLU A 149 0.35 27.68 29.37
CA GLU A 149 1.75 28.00 29.09
C GLU A 149 2.65 26.87 29.61
N LEU A 150 3.89 26.80 29.07
CA LEU A 150 4.89 25.89 29.62
C LEU A 150 5.23 26.32 31.04
N THR A 151 4.86 25.49 32.02
CA THR A 151 4.98 25.81 33.45
C THR A 151 6.02 24.91 34.12
N GLU A 152 6.90 25.50 34.91
CA GLU A 152 7.80 24.77 35.78
C GLU A 152 6.99 24.23 36.98
N VAL A 153 6.96 22.90 37.14
CA VAL A 153 6.14 22.21 38.18
C VAL A 153 6.98 21.59 39.29
N GLY A 154 8.30 21.53 39.12
CA GLY A 154 9.16 20.95 40.14
C GLY A 154 10.64 20.92 39.76
N GLU A 155 11.45 20.45 40.70
CA GLU A 155 12.89 20.17 40.50
C GLU A 155 13.10 18.67 40.39
N VAL A 156 14.06 18.26 39.57
CA VAL A 156 14.51 16.87 39.40
C VAL A 156 16.02 16.80 39.53
N GLY A 157 16.54 15.62 39.76
CA GLY A 157 18.01 15.43 39.82
C GLY A 157 18.64 15.87 38.49
N ALA A 158 19.78 16.51 38.52
CA ALA A 158 20.47 17.08 37.35
C ALA A 158 20.75 16.07 36.21
N ARG A 159 20.78 14.78 36.51
CA ARG A 159 20.93 13.68 35.51
C ARG A 159 19.59 13.08 35.08
N ASN A 160 18.48 13.50 35.64
CA ASN A 160 17.16 13.00 35.31
C ASN A 160 16.58 13.91 34.21
N SER A 161 16.75 13.50 32.98
CA SER A 161 16.21 14.18 31.79
C SER A 161 15.30 13.26 31.00
N GLY A 162 14.49 13.81 30.11
CA GLY A 162 13.62 13.05 29.21
C GLY A 162 12.31 13.76 28.89
N THR A 163 11.53 13.14 28.05
CA THR A 163 10.20 13.60 27.66
C THR A 163 9.15 12.54 27.96
N ILE A 164 7.98 12.95 28.42
CA ILE A 164 6.81 12.10 28.54
C ILE A 164 5.67 12.76 27.78
N ILE A 165 5.07 12.04 26.84
CA ILE A 165 3.88 12.47 26.12
C ILE A 165 2.74 11.53 26.49
N ASN A 166 1.72 12.11 27.13
CA ASN A 166 0.49 11.44 27.47
C ASN A 166 -0.61 11.98 26.55
N PHE A 167 -1.28 11.12 25.80
CA PHE A 167 -2.30 11.56 24.86
C PHE A 167 -3.45 10.58 24.73
N GLN A 168 -4.62 11.10 24.39
CA GLN A 168 -5.83 10.33 24.15
C GLN A 168 -6.31 10.60 22.73
N PRO A 169 -6.27 9.61 21.80
CA PRO A 169 -6.73 9.77 20.43
C PRO A 169 -8.20 10.19 20.36
N ASP A 170 -8.52 11.14 19.49
CA ASP A 170 -9.89 11.63 19.31
C ASP A 170 -10.67 10.69 18.37
N PRO A 171 -11.78 10.06 18.85
CA PRO A 171 -12.57 9.12 18.04
C PRO A 171 -13.12 9.68 16.73
N GLN A 172 -13.21 11.00 16.59
CA GLN A 172 -13.73 11.60 15.36
C GLN A 172 -12.82 11.42 14.14
N TYR A 173 -11.52 11.15 14.35
CA TYR A 173 -10.54 11.04 13.28
C TYR A 173 -10.17 9.61 12.90
N PHE A 174 -10.55 8.61 13.70
CA PHE A 174 -10.17 7.22 13.53
C PHE A 174 -11.37 6.30 13.32
N GLU A 175 -11.21 5.28 12.47
CA GLU A 175 -12.22 4.22 12.32
C GLU A 175 -12.41 3.44 13.63
N THR A 176 -11.32 3.25 14.38
CA THR A 176 -11.33 2.73 15.76
C THR A 176 -10.24 3.39 16.59
N VAL A 177 -10.53 3.67 17.87
CA VAL A 177 -9.52 4.12 18.84
C VAL A 177 -8.83 2.96 19.54
N THR A 178 -9.15 1.73 19.18
CA THR A 178 -8.52 0.54 19.74
C THR A 178 -7.15 0.34 19.12
N VAL A 179 -6.10 0.32 19.95
CA VAL A 179 -4.74 0.04 19.52
C VAL A 179 -4.59 -1.42 19.11
N ASN A 180 -4.04 -1.66 17.94
CA ASN A 180 -3.59 -2.99 17.54
C ASN A 180 -2.30 -3.33 18.28
N THR A 181 -2.44 -4.04 19.40
CA THR A 181 -1.34 -4.33 20.33
C THR A 181 -0.31 -5.28 19.76
N GLU A 182 -0.69 -6.21 18.86
CA GLU A 182 0.27 -7.13 18.23
C GLU A 182 1.19 -6.38 17.25
N SER A 183 0.62 -5.51 16.42
CA SER A 183 1.40 -4.65 15.52
C SER A 183 2.30 -3.69 16.30
N LEU A 184 1.80 -3.12 17.40
CA LEU A 184 2.60 -2.24 18.27
C LEU A 184 3.76 -2.99 18.92
N LYS A 185 3.52 -4.16 19.50
CA LYS A 185 4.58 -4.99 20.12
C LYS A 185 5.65 -5.37 19.11
N HIS A 186 5.24 -5.74 17.88
CA HIS A 186 6.19 -6.04 16.81
C HIS A 186 7.05 -4.83 16.45
N LEU A 187 6.43 -3.65 16.29
CA LEU A 187 7.14 -2.39 16.04
C LEU A 187 8.16 -2.08 17.16
N LEU A 188 7.74 -2.13 18.42
CA LEU A 188 8.61 -1.82 19.57
C LEU A 188 9.78 -2.82 19.69
N LYS A 189 9.51 -4.11 19.49
CA LYS A 189 10.54 -5.15 19.45
C LYS A 189 11.55 -4.87 18.34
N ALA A 190 11.10 -4.57 17.13
CA ALA A 190 11.96 -4.23 16.00
C ALA A 190 12.84 -3.01 16.29
N LYS A 191 12.29 -1.95 16.92
CA LYS A 191 13.07 -0.77 17.34
C LYS A 191 14.17 -1.12 18.33
N ALA A 192 13.87 -1.96 19.33
CA ALA A 192 14.89 -2.43 20.29
C ALA A 192 16.00 -3.24 19.63
N VAL A 193 15.65 -4.10 18.67
CA VAL A 193 16.60 -4.89 17.87
C VAL A 193 17.51 -4.01 17.02
N LEU A 194 16.93 -2.99 16.37
CA LEU A 194 17.66 -2.09 15.46
C LEU A 194 18.49 -1.02 16.17
N CYS A 195 18.33 -0.88 17.51
CA CYS A 195 19.10 0.01 18.38
C CYS A 195 19.75 -0.81 19.49
N PRO A 196 20.89 -1.48 19.25
CA PRO A 196 21.58 -2.26 20.27
C PRO A 196 21.86 -1.44 21.55
N GLY A 197 21.54 -2.02 22.72
CA GLY A 197 21.68 -1.36 24.01
C GLY A 197 20.48 -0.52 24.46
N LEU A 198 19.53 -0.23 23.57
CA LEU A 198 18.28 0.45 23.94
C LEU A 198 17.33 -0.54 24.62
N THR A 199 16.78 -0.13 25.76
CA THR A 199 15.72 -0.86 26.45
C THR A 199 14.36 -0.26 26.09
N ILE A 200 13.44 -1.05 25.53
CA ILE A 200 12.06 -0.64 25.30
C ILE A 200 11.13 -1.47 26.18
N GLN A 201 10.31 -0.77 26.98
CA GLN A 201 9.33 -1.36 27.87
C GLN A 201 7.92 -1.09 27.34
N TYR A 202 7.10 -2.10 27.32
CA TYR A 202 5.68 -2.04 26.96
C TYR A 202 4.83 -2.50 28.13
N ALA A 203 3.73 -1.79 28.43
CA ALA A 203 2.74 -2.19 29.40
C ALA A 203 1.33 -1.95 28.87
N ASP A 204 0.48 -2.97 28.97
CA ASP A 204 -0.98 -2.87 28.71
C ASP A 204 -1.69 -3.14 30.05
N GLU A 205 -2.25 -2.09 30.62
CA GLU A 205 -2.93 -2.19 31.91
C GLU A 205 -4.26 -2.95 31.85
N LYS A 206 -4.94 -2.96 30.68
CA LYS A 206 -6.18 -3.73 30.50
C LYS A 206 -5.88 -5.23 30.50
N LYS A 207 -4.83 -5.63 29.81
CA LYS A 207 -4.40 -7.03 29.68
C LYS A 207 -3.48 -7.47 30.83
N GLN A 208 -3.04 -6.54 31.69
CA GLN A 208 -2.05 -6.77 32.74
C GLN A 208 -0.75 -7.36 32.17
N GLU A 209 -0.38 -6.98 30.97
CA GLU A 209 0.80 -7.45 30.24
C GLU A 209 1.94 -6.44 30.40
N LYS A 210 3.15 -6.95 30.66
CA LYS A 210 4.38 -6.15 30.71
C LYS A 210 5.48 -6.90 29.97
N ILE A 211 6.12 -6.25 29.01
CA ILE A 211 7.20 -6.81 28.22
C ILE A 211 8.37 -5.81 28.22
N SER A 212 9.59 -6.33 28.21
CA SER A 212 10.78 -5.51 28.05
C SER A 212 11.70 -6.17 27.04
N TRP A 213 12.17 -5.38 26.07
CA TRP A 213 13.12 -5.80 25.05
C TRP A 213 14.42 -5.02 25.20
N ASN A 214 15.54 -5.76 25.20
CA ASN A 214 16.89 -5.22 25.11
C ASN A 214 17.74 -6.25 24.37
N TYR A 215 18.43 -5.81 23.33
CA TYR A 215 19.26 -6.68 22.49
C TYR A 215 20.67 -6.14 22.40
N GLU A 216 21.65 -6.90 22.89
CA GLU A 216 23.08 -6.57 22.74
C GLU A 216 23.56 -6.91 21.31
N ASN A 217 23.18 -8.08 20.80
CA ASN A 217 23.53 -8.57 19.46
C ASN A 217 22.47 -8.32 18.39
N GLY A 218 21.53 -7.41 18.65
CA GLY A 218 20.57 -6.86 17.71
C GLY A 218 19.98 -7.86 16.71
N LEU A 219 20.31 -7.68 15.45
CA LEU A 219 19.71 -8.43 14.33
C LEU A 219 19.95 -9.94 14.37
N LEU A 220 21.12 -10.40 14.84
CA LEU A 220 21.43 -11.85 14.92
C LEU A 220 20.51 -12.56 15.91
N SER A 221 20.35 -12.00 17.12
CA SER A 221 19.46 -12.57 18.13
C SER A 221 18.00 -12.60 17.65
N TYR A 222 17.56 -11.55 16.98
CA TYR A 222 16.20 -11.45 16.48
C TYR A 222 15.93 -12.45 15.35
N LEU A 223 16.86 -12.62 14.39
CA LEU A 223 16.73 -13.63 13.35
C LEU A 223 16.68 -15.03 13.96
N SER A 224 17.56 -15.32 14.94
CA SER A 224 17.58 -16.62 15.62
C SER A 224 16.27 -16.92 16.33
N GLU A 225 15.71 -15.97 17.11
CA GLU A 225 14.41 -16.12 17.77
C GLU A 225 13.27 -16.35 16.77
N SER A 226 13.29 -15.62 15.65
CA SER A 226 12.23 -15.70 14.65
C SER A 226 12.33 -16.93 13.74
N SER A 227 13.48 -17.59 13.77
CA SER A 227 13.73 -18.84 13.03
C SER A 227 13.66 -20.08 13.94
N ASP A 228 13.14 -19.93 15.16
CA ASP A 228 13.00 -21.08 16.09
C ASP A 228 12.11 -22.16 15.47
N GLY A 229 12.60 -23.41 15.48
CA GLY A 229 11.93 -24.55 14.84
C GLY A 229 12.07 -24.61 13.31
N ILE A 230 12.82 -23.71 12.68
CA ILE A 230 13.11 -23.75 11.23
C ILE A 230 14.53 -24.29 11.02
N GLU A 231 14.66 -25.33 10.18
CA GLU A 231 15.96 -25.85 9.77
C GLU A 231 16.64 -24.88 8.81
N LEU A 232 17.68 -24.19 9.29
CA LEU A 232 18.44 -23.23 8.51
C LEU A 232 19.59 -23.92 7.75
N LEU A 233 19.92 -23.38 6.57
CA LEU A 233 20.97 -23.89 5.69
C LEU A 233 22.37 -23.65 6.25
N LEU A 234 22.54 -22.49 6.91
CA LEU A 234 23.83 -22.09 7.48
C LEU A 234 23.77 -22.21 8.99
N ASP A 235 24.81 -22.82 9.58
CA ASP A 235 24.95 -22.95 11.04
C ASP A 235 25.04 -21.56 11.71
N GLU A 236 25.75 -20.62 11.06
CA GLU A 236 25.84 -19.22 11.47
C GLU A 236 25.26 -18.32 10.37
N SER A 237 24.37 -17.43 10.77
CA SER A 237 23.78 -16.46 9.83
C SER A 237 24.80 -15.44 9.38
N ILE A 238 24.76 -15.07 8.09
CA ILE A 238 25.62 -14.02 7.55
C ILE A 238 25.16 -12.69 8.10
N SER A 239 26.08 -11.91 8.66
CA SER A 239 25.80 -10.58 9.18
C SER A 239 26.75 -9.54 8.60
N CYS A 240 26.25 -8.33 8.46
CA CYS A 240 27.02 -7.16 8.03
C CYS A 240 26.62 -5.97 8.88
N SER A 241 27.62 -5.19 9.30
CA SER A 241 27.42 -3.84 9.82
C SER A 241 28.49 -2.95 9.22
N LYS A 242 28.08 -2.04 8.32
CA LYS A 242 28.99 -1.16 7.59
C LYS A 242 28.49 0.28 7.58
N LEU A 243 29.34 1.17 8.06
CA LEU A 243 29.14 2.62 8.00
C LEU A 243 30.13 3.23 7.02
N VAL A 244 29.65 4.00 6.04
CA VAL A 244 30.49 4.73 5.08
C VAL A 244 29.94 6.13 4.92
N LYS A 245 30.63 7.13 5.47
CA LYS A 245 30.18 8.53 5.50
C LYS A 245 28.76 8.63 6.07
N ASP A 246 27.83 9.10 5.25
CA ASP A 246 26.44 9.39 5.60
C ASP A 246 25.49 8.21 5.31
N ASN A 247 26.02 7.01 5.09
CA ASN A 247 25.25 5.81 4.80
C ASN A 247 25.69 4.66 5.68
N ALA A 248 24.74 3.96 6.28
CA ALA A 248 25.00 2.71 6.98
C ALA A 248 24.11 1.59 6.43
N LEU A 249 24.64 0.38 6.48
CA LEU A 249 23.92 -0.84 6.13
C LEU A 249 24.22 -1.91 7.18
N ASP A 250 23.17 -2.34 7.85
CA ASP A 250 23.19 -3.49 8.73
C ASP A 250 22.27 -4.55 8.13
N PHE A 251 22.72 -5.79 8.00
CA PHE A 251 21.82 -6.89 7.62
C PHE A 251 22.23 -8.20 8.29
N VAL A 252 21.25 -9.09 8.39
CA VAL A 252 21.44 -10.49 8.74
C VAL A 252 20.65 -11.34 7.76
N LEU A 253 21.20 -12.48 7.37
CA LEU A 253 20.69 -13.31 6.29
C LEU A 253 20.99 -14.79 6.56
N ASN A 254 20.01 -15.65 6.31
CA ASN A 254 20.15 -17.10 6.27
C ASN A 254 19.10 -17.68 5.29
N TRP A 255 19.10 -18.97 5.07
CA TRP A 255 18.15 -19.67 4.21
C TRP A 255 17.54 -20.86 4.95
N SER A 256 16.31 -21.20 4.63
CA SER A 256 15.69 -22.46 5.06
C SER A 256 15.99 -23.55 4.04
N THR A 257 16.29 -24.76 4.52
CA THR A 257 16.50 -25.95 3.68
C THR A 257 15.20 -26.43 3.04
N GLN A 258 14.04 -26.05 3.59
CA GLN A 258 12.73 -26.46 3.13
C GLN A 258 11.82 -25.26 2.84
N PRO A 259 10.80 -25.42 1.97
CA PRO A 259 9.82 -24.36 1.75
C PRO A 259 9.01 -24.09 3.03
N VAL A 260 9.24 -22.96 3.66
CA VAL A 260 8.51 -22.51 4.85
C VAL A 260 7.60 -21.34 4.45
N LYS A 261 6.34 -21.41 4.89
CA LYS A 261 5.41 -20.27 4.77
C LYS A 261 5.78 -19.23 5.83
N ASN A 262 5.86 -17.98 5.41
CA ASN A 262 6.14 -16.81 6.29
C ASN A 262 7.54 -16.79 6.90
N LEU A 263 8.58 -17.06 6.10
CA LEU A 263 9.94 -16.70 6.49
C LEU A 263 10.03 -15.20 6.76
N MET A 264 10.73 -14.83 7.82
CA MET A 264 10.94 -13.42 8.15
C MET A 264 11.72 -12.74 7.02
N SER A 265 11.15 -11.66 6.48
CA SER A 265 11.80 -10.82 5.48
C SER A 265 11.42 -9.37 5.74
N GLU A 266 12.26 -8.67 6.48
CA GLU A 266 11.98 -7.32 6.95
C GLU A 266 13.02 -6.34 6.43
N SER A 267 12.57 -5.12 6.11
CA SER A 267 13.45 -4.04 5.72
C SER A 267 13.09 -2.74 6.42
N TYR A 268 14.13 -1.97 6.78
CA TYR A 268 14.04 -0.75 7.55
C TYR A 268 14.92 0.34 6.96
N VAL A 269 14.47 1.58 7.09
CA VAL A 269 15.24 2.77 6.74
C VAL A 269 15.14 3.77 7.89
N ASN A 270 16.29 4.15 8.48
CA ASN A 270 16.34 4.97 9.69
C ASN A 270 15.40 4.43 10.78
N LEU A 271 15.43 3.10 10.98
CA LEU A 271 14.60 2.33 11.90
C LEU A 271 13.08 2.36 11.61
N ILE A 272 12.65 2.91 10.47
CA ILE A 272 11.26 2.90 10.03
C ILE A 272 11.03 1.65 9.17
N PRO A 273 9.99 0.84 9.45
CA PRO A 273 9.68 -0.33 8.64
C PRO A 273 9.23 0.08 7.23
N THR A 274 9.83 -0.54 6.22
CA THR A 274 9.51 -0.30 4.81
C THR A 274 8.77 -1.51 4.23
N ALA A 275 7.49 -1.63 4.57
CA ALA A 275 6.67 -2.79 4.18
C ALA A 275 6.57 -2.99 2.66
N GLN A 276 6.69 -1.91 1.88
CA GLN A 276 6.72 -1.95 0.42
C GLN A 276 8.15 -1.96 -0.16
N GLY A 277 9.18 -2.11 0.71
CA GLY A 277 10.58 -2.15 0.31
C GLY A 277 11.09 -0.82 -0.22
N GLY A 278 11.74 -0.85 -1.37
CA GLY A 278 12.29 0.34 -2.03
C GLY A 278 13.71 0.13 -2.56
N SER A 279 14.40 1.23 -2.83
CA SER A 279 15.74 1.22 -3.45
C SER A 279 16.78 0.43 -2.64
N HIS A 280 16.76 0.51 -1.30
CA HIS A 280 17.67 -0.24 -0.43
C HIS A 280 17.46 -1.75 -0.55
N LEU A 281 16.20 -2.23 -0.50
CA LEU A 281 15.89 -3.65 -0.64
C LEU A 281 16.19 -4.15 -2.07
N ASN A 282 15.94 -3.33 -3.09
CA ASN A 282 16.32 -3.64 -4.46
C ASN A 282 17.85 -3.74 -4.61
N GLY A 283 18.60 -2.85 -3.95
CA GLY A 283 20.06 -2.91 -3.89
C GLY A 283 20.56 -4.18 -3.20
N PHE A 284 19.99 -4.54 -2.05
CA PHE A 284 20.30 -5.78 -1.33
C PHE A 284 20.08 -7.02 -2.21
N LYS A 285 18.91 -7.11 -2.85
CA LYS A 285 18.57 -8.21 -3.77
C LYS A 285 19.50 -8.29 -4.97
N ALA A 286 19.89 -7.15 -5.53
CA ALA A 286 20.83 -7.09 -6.65
C ALA A 286 22.23 -7.55 -6.23
N GLY A 287 22.76 -7.03 -5.12
CA GLY A 287 24.07 -7.42 -4.61
C GLY A 287 24.14 -8.90 -4.23
N LEU A 288 23.07 -9.43 -3.63
CA LEU A 288 22.95 -10.86 -3.31
C LEU A 288 22.95 -11.72 -4.58
N LEU A 289 22.17 -11.35 -5.58
CA LEU A 289 22.13 -12.07 -6.87
C LEU A 289 23.48 -12.07 -7.56
N ASP A 290 24.14 -10.90 -7.60
CA ASP A 290 25.42 -10.74 -8.30
C ASP A 290 26.53 -11.56 -7.62
N SER A 291 26.57 -11.60 -6.28
CA SER A 291 27.54 -12.41 -5.54
C SER A 291 27.33 -13.92 -5.72
N VAL A 292 26.06 -14.39 -5.71
CA VAL A 292 25.74 -15.81 -5.95
C VAL A 292 26.08 -16.20 -7.38
N LYS A 293 25.78 -15.35 -8.37
CA LYS A 293 26.13 -15.61 -9.77
C LYS A 293 27.65 -15.70 -9.97
N GLU A 294 28.40 -14.74 -9.44
CA GLU A 294 29.85 -14.72 -9.54
C GLU A 294 30.48 -15.98 -8.94
N PHE A 295 29.99 -16.39 -7.77
CA PHE A 295 30.44 -17.64 -7.12
C PHE A 295 30.11 -18.87 -7.97
N CYS A 296 28.87 -18.97 -8.49
CA CYS A 296 28.43 -20.08 -9.33
C CYS A 296 29.18 -20.15 -10.68
N GLU A 297 29.44 -18.99 -11.30
CA GLU A 297 30.18 -18.89 -12.57
C GLU A 297 31.64 -19.30 -12.39
N PHE A 298 32.30 -18.80 -11.33
CA PHE A 298 33.69 -19.16 -11.02
C PHE A 298 33.89 -20.66 -10.82
N ARG A 299 32.90 -21.34 -10.24
CA ARG A 299 32.93 -22.78 -9.96
C ARG A 299 32.26 -23.64 -11.03
N ASN A 300 31.74 -23.04 -12.10
CA ASN A 300 31.00 -23.73 -13.18
C ASN A 300 29.81 -24.57 -12.66
N LEU A 301 29.08 -24.07 -11.66
CA LEU A 301 27.94 -24.77 -11.06
C LEU A 301 26.64 -24.63 -11.87
N ILE A 302 26.50 -23.55 -12.67
CA ILE A 302 25.25 -23.26 -13.39
C ILE A 302 25.08 -24.19 -14.60
N PRO A 303 24.00 -24.96 -14.69
CA PRO A 303 23.69 -25.77 -15.87
C PRO A 303 23.52 -24.90 -17.13
N LYS A 304 23.97 -25.40 -18.29
CA LYS A 304 23.86 -24.67 -19.57
C LYS A 304 22.41 -24.25 -19.84
N GLY A 305 22.24 -22.96 -20.10
CA GLY A 305 20.94 -22.37 -20.44
C GLY A 305 20.03 -22.02 -19.25
N LEU A 306 20.44 -22.29 -18.01
CA LEU A 306 19.74 -21.87 -16.81
C LEU A 306 20.15 -20.44 -16.43
N LYS A 307 19.18 -19.58 -16.09
CA LYS A 307 19.41 -18.24 -15.57
C LYS A 307 18.86 -18.15 -14.16
N ILE A 308 19.71 -17.82 -13.19
CA ILE A 308 19.34 -17.53 -11.81
C ILE A 308 18.84 -16.08 -11.74
N THR A 309 17.74 -15.86 -11.04
CA THR A 309 17.14 -14.54 -10.76
C THR A 309 17.22 -14.22 -9.27
N ALA A 310 16.97 -12.96 -8.88
CA ALA A 310 16.96 -12.57 -7.47
C ALA A 310 15.92 -13.37 -6.67
N ASP A 311 14.77 -13.65 -7.28
CA ASP A 311 13.71 -14.41 -6.62
C ASP A 311 14.11 -15.86 -6.33
N ASP A 312 14.92 -16.49 -7.19
CA ASP A 312 15.41 -17.85 -6.96
C ASP A 312 16.34 -17.94 -5.74
N VAL A 313 17.07 -16.85 -5.43
CA VAL A 313 17.97 -16.77 -4.28
C VAL A 313 17.21 -16.39 -3.01
N ILE A 314 16.21 -15.51 -3.13
CA ILE A 314 15.47 -14.95 -1.99
C ILE A 314 14.32 -15.85 -1.52
N GLN A 315 13.76 -16.67 -2.39
CA GLN A 315 12.56 -17.47 -2.11
C GLN A 315 12.62 -18.27 -0.79
N HIS A 316 13.80 -18.76 -0.43
CA HIS A 316 14.03 -19.54 0.79
C HIS A 316 14.80 -18.76 1.86
N SER A 317 15.06 -17.46 1.64
CA SER A 317 15.84 -16.67 2.58
C SER A 317 15.00 -16.11 3.72
N THR A 318 15.60 -16.04 4.89
CA THR A 318 15.14 -15.23 6.01
C THR A 318 16.17 -14.12 6.21
N PHE A 319 15.71 -12.86 6.27
CA PHE A 319 16.62 -11.72 6.36
C PHE A 319 16.00 -10.50 7.04
N ILE A 320 16.86 -9.68 7.57
CA ILE A 320 16.54 -8.33 8.03
C ILE A 320 17.57 -7.39 7.43
N VAL A 321 17.09 -6.31 6.78
CA VAL A 321 17.95 -5.28 6.19
C VAL A 321 17.60 -3.93 6.80
N SER A 322 18.56 -3.28 7.43
CA SER A 322 18.43 -1.96 8.01
C SER A 322 19.42 -1.00 7.36
N SER A 323 18.90 -0.01 6.67
CA SER A 323 19.70 1.07 6.08
C SER A 323 19.52 2.36 6.87
N LYS A 324 20.61 3.13 7.04
CA LYS A 324 20.55 4.48 7.60
C LYS A 324 21.16 5.45 6.60
N LEU A 325 20.48 6.55 6.36
CA LEU A 325 20.94 7.61 5.45
C LEU A 325 20.44 8.98 5.93
N THR A 326 21.23 10.02 5.67
CA THR A 326 20.98 11.37 6.20
C THR A 326 19.70 11.99 5.64
N ASN A 327 19.42 11.82 4.34
CA ASN A 327 18.28 12.42 3.67
C ASN A 327 17.46 11.39 2.89
N PRO A 328 16.73 10.47 3.56
CA PRO A 328 15.91 9.48 2.85
C PRO A 328 14.70 10.14 2.18
N GLN A 329 14.44 9.74 0.94
CA GLN A 329 13.24 10.14 0.22
C GLN A 329 12.28 8.96 0.16
N PHE A 330 11.11 9.12 0.77
CA PHE A 330 10.07 8.11 0.81
C PHE A 330 8.94 8.42 -0.17
N ALA A 331 8.29 7.37 -0.67
CA ALA A 331 7.06 7.47 -1.44
C ALA A 331 5.86 7.65 -0.49
N GLY A 332 5.58 8.90 -0.07
CA GLY A 332 4.44 9.23 0.80
C GLY A 332 4.78 9.36 2.28
N GLN A 333 3.78 9.85 3.05
CA GLN A 333 3.95 10.21 4.47
C GLN A 333 4.09 8.99 5.39
N THR A 334 3.48 7.87 5.05
CA THR A 334 3.59 6.61 5.84
C THR A 334 4.96 5.95 5.74
N LYS A 335 5.85 6.46 4.88
CA LYS A 335 7.25 6.06 4.74
C LYS A 335 7.47 4.56 4.42
N GLU A 336 6.49 3.90 3.85
CA GLU A 336 6.51 2.44 3.59
C GLU A 336 7.50 2.01 2.50
N ARG A 337 7.98 2.94 1.67
CA ARG A 337 8.87 2.66 0.55
C ARG A 337 9.94 3.74 0.39
N LEU A 338 11.20 3.34 0.25
CA LEU A 338 12.32 4.24 -0.04
C LEU A 338 12.49 4.42 -1.57
N ASP A 339 12.57 5.69 -2.01
CA ASP A 339 12.77 6.04 -3.43
C ASP A 339 14.17 6.64 -3.73
N SER A 340 15.06 6.75 -2.73
CA SER A 340 16.44 7.28 -2.88
C SER A 340 17.29 6.37 -3.79
N LYS A 341 17.34 6.68 -5.09
CA LYS A 341 18.01 5.84 -6.11
C LYS A 341 19.53 5.68 -5.89
N GLU A 342 20.20 6.74 -5.44
CA GLU A 342 21.64 6.73 -5.18
C GLU A 342 22.03 5.72 -4.11
N HIS A 343 21.18 5.53 -3.10
CA HIS A 343 21.41 4.58 -2.03
C HIS A 343 21.38 3.12 -2.48
N GLN A 344 20.68 2.82 -3.58
CA GLN A 344 20.63 1.47 -4.15
C GLN A 344 22.01 0.94 -4.55
N GLY A 345 22.84 1.80 -5.15
CA GLY A 345 24.21 1.44 -5.55
C GLY A 345 25.10 1.11 -4.36
N PHE A 346 25.03 1.92 -3.29
CA PHE A 346 25.75 1.67 -2.05
C PHE A 346 25.38 0.32 -1.42
N VAL A 347 24.08 0.05 -1.29
CA VAL A 347 23.59 -1.21 -0.70
C VAL A 347 23.98 -2.40 -1.56
N SER A 348 23.85 -2.30 -2.90
CA SER A 348 24.20 -3.38 -3.82
C SER A 348 25.69 -3.71 -3.76
N SER A 349 26.58 -2.71 -3.85
CA SER A 349 28.02 -2.94 -3.78
C SER A 349 28.44 -3.49 -2.42
N THR A 350 27.93 -2.93 -1.32
CA THR A 350 28.26 -3.41 0.04
C THR A 350 27.80 -4.85 0.24
N THR A 351 26.58 -5.19 -0.16
CA THR A 351 26.06 -6.57 -0.05
C THR A 351 26.91 -7.53 -0.87
N LYS A 352 27.23 -7.16 -2.11
CA LYS A 352 28.08 -7.97 -2.98
C LYS A 352 29.47 -8.21 -2.38
N ASP A 353 30.13 -7.16 -1.88
CA ASP A 353 31.47 -7.26 -1.31
C ASP A 353 31.50 -8.21 -0.11
N VAL A 354 30.56 -8.04 0.83
CA VAL A 354 30.46 -8.87 2.04
C VAL A 354 30.22 -10.34 1.67
N LEU A 355 29.27 -10.59 0.77
CA LEU A 355 28.94 -11.95 0.37
C LEU A 355 30.04 -12.61 -0.45
N SER A 356 30.73 -11.88 -1.33
CA SER A 356 31.86 -12.42 -2.08
C SER A 356 33.02 -12.84 -1.15
N ILE A 357 33.28 -12.06 -0.10
CA ILE A 357 34.27 -12.44 0.93
C ILE A 357 33.79 -13.69 1.68
N TRP A 358 32.52 -13.71 2.09
CA TRP A 358 31.94 -14.83 2.81
C TRP A 358 31.98 -16.14 1.98
N PHE A 359 31.61 -16.11 0.70
CA PHE A 359 31.68 -17.26 -0.21
C PHE A 359 33.09 -17.81 -0.37
N ASN A 360 34.10 -16.95 -0.37
CA ASN A 360 35.50 -17.37 -0.42
C ASN A 360 35.98 -18.06 0.85
N GLN A 361 35.41 -17.68 2.00
CA GLN A 361 35.76 -18.26 3.32
C GLN A 361 34.95 -19.53 3.61
N HIS A 362 33.72 -19.65 3.11
CA HIS A 362 32.76 -20.70 3.44
C HIS A 362 32.29 -21.45 2.17
N THR A 363 33.24 -22.00 1.45
CA THR A 363 32.98 -22.57 0.09
C THR A 363 31.97 -23.71 0.08
N GLU A 364 31.99 -24.61 1.08
CA GLU A 364 31.02 -25.73 1.17
C GLU A 364 29.59 -25.25 1.42
N GLN A 365 29.44 -24.25 2.28
CA GLN A 365 28.12 -23.62 2.55
C GLN A 365 27.64 -22.81 1.35
N GLY A 366 28.57 -22.14 0.65
CA GLY A 366 28.30 -21.45 -0.60
C GLY A 366 27.82 -22.40 -1.71
N GLU A 367 28.36 -23.61 -1.81
CA GLU A 367 27.91 -24.62 -2.76
C GLU A 367 26.49 -25.10 -2.42
N LYS A 368 26.17 -25.34 -1.15
CA LYS A 368 24.81 -25.68 -0.72
C LYS A 368 23.80 -24.58 -1.08
N LEU A 369 24.18 -23.31 -0.88
CA LEU A 369 23.33 -22.19 -1.27
C LEU A 369 23.17 -22.11 -2.79
N ALA A 370 24.24 -22.32 -3.55
CA ALA A 370 24.19 -22.34 -5.01
C ALA A 370 23.26 -23.47 -5.52
N GLU A 371 23.33 -24.67 -4.91
CA GLU A 371 22.43 -25.80 -5.21
C GLU A 371 20.96 -25.43 -4.94
N LEU A 372 20.67 -24.78 -3.80
CA LEU A 372 19.33 -24.31 -3.47
C LEU A 372 18.80 -23.30 -4.51
N ALA A 373 19.61 -22.31 -4.87
CA ALA A 373 19.25 -21.30 -5.86
C ALA A 373 19.07 -21.91 -7.26
N ILE A 374 19.93 -22.86 -7.66
CA ILE A 374 19.83 -23.60 -8.91
C ILE A 374 18.56 -24.47 -8.93
N ALA A 375 18.25 -25.16 -7.82
CA ALA A 375 17.04 -25.97 -7.69
C ALA A 375 15.78 -25.09 -7.82
N SER A 376 15.74 -23.92 -7.19
CA SER A 376 14.66 -22.93 -7.33
C SER A 376 14.51 -22.45 -8.77
N ALA A 377 15.62 -22.08 -9.44
CA ALA A 377 15.62 -21.68 -10.85
C ALA A 377 15.14 -22.80 -11.78
N GLN A 378 15.52 -24.06 -11.48
CA GLN A 378 15.05 -25.23 -12.23
C GLN A 378 13.56 -25.48 -12.01
N ALA A 379 13.07 -25.38 -10.76
CA ALA A 379 11.67 -25.52 -10.42
C ALA A 379 10.83 -24.47 -11.14
N ARG A 380 11.20 -23.19 -11.05
CA ARG A 380 10.60 -22.08 -11.80
C ARG A 380 10.59 -22.33 -13.30
N THR A 381 11.72 -22.81 -13.86
CA THR A 381 11.83 -23.10 -15.28
C THR A 381 11.00 -24.34 -15.67
N ARG A 382 10.87 -25.33 -14.79
CA ARG A 382 9.98 -26.50 -14.99
C ARG A 382 8.52 -26.09 -14.90
N GLU A 383 8.13 -25.27 -13.91
CA GLU A 383 6.78 -24.73 -13.82
C GLU A 383 6.45 -23.87 -15.05
N THR A 384 7.35 -23.02 -15.50
CA THR A 384 7.20 -22.27 -16.75
C THR A 384 7.10 -23.21 -17.95
N LYS A 385 7.90 -24.29 -18.01
CA LYS A 385 7.83 -25.31 -19.08
C LYS A 385 6.61 -26.21 -18.97
N VAL A 386 6.11 -26.50 -17.77
CA VAL A 386 4.86 -27.26 -17.56
C VAL A 386 3.67 -26.38 -17.92
N VAL A 387 3.72 -25.09 -17.60
CA VAL A 387 2.77 -24.08 -18.08
C VAL A 387 2.90 -23.94 -19.61
N ASP A 388 4.12 -23.92 -20.18
CA ASP A 388 4.36 -23.91 -21.62
C ASP A 388 3.98 -25.24 -22.31
N ARG A 389 4.12 -26.40 -21.66
CA ARG A 389 3.67 -27.69 -22.22
C ARG A 389 2.15 -27.86 -22.19
N LYS A 390 1.45 -27.23 -21.22
CA LYS A 390 -0.01 -27.07 -21.28
C LYS A 390 -0.44 -25.91 -22.17
N LYS A 391 0.47 -24.96 -22.46
CA LYS A 391 0.33 -23.88 -23.44
C LYS A 391 1.12 -24.21 -24.71
N THR A 392 0.82 -25.32 -25.38
CA THR A 392 1.08 -25.43 -26.81
C THR A 392 0.06 -24.53 -27.54
N PHE A 393 0.10 -23.26 -27.22
CA PHE A 393 -0.57 -22.22 -27.96
C PHE A 393 0.50 -21.42 -28.70
N GLN A 394 0.61 -21.65 -30.00
CA GLN A 394 1.33 -20.79 -30.93
C GLN A 394 0.56 -19.48 -31.06
N GLY A 395 0.58 -18.64 -30.01
CA GLY A 395 -0.06 -17.34 -29.99
C GLY A 395 0.93 -16.23 -29.63
N PRO A 396 0.66 -14.97 -29.98
CA PRO A 396 1.51 -13.83 -29.65
C PRO A 396 1.64 -13.67 -28.14
N ALA A 397 2.78 -13.09 -27.69
CA ALA A 397 3.01 -12.81 -26.26
C ALA A 397 1.87 -12.01 -25.65
N LEU A 398 1.45 -12.36 -24.42
CA LEU A 398 0.37 -11.68 -23.71
C LEU A 398 0.69 -10.19 -23.50
N PRO A 399 -0.32 -9.30 -23.56
CA PRO A 399 -0.10 -7.88 -23.34
C PRO A 399 0.50 -7.59 -21.97
N GLY A 400 1.57 -6.77 -21.92
CA GLY A 400 2.27 -6.46 -20.67
C GLY A 400 1.41 -5.75 -19.62
N LYS A 401 0.28 -5.15 -20.04
CA LYS A 401 -0.72 -4.53 -19.15
C LYS A 401 -1.70 -5.53 -18.52
N LEU A 402 -1.78 -6.76 -19.03
CA LEU A 402 -2.64 -7.81 -18.47
C LEU A 402 -2.05 -8.34 -17.16
N SER A 403 -2.85 -8.28 -16.10
CA SER A 403 -2.57 -8.97 -14.85
C SER A 403 -3.39 -10.26 -14.81
N ASP A 404 -2.78 -11.36 -15.26
CA ASP A 404 -3.44 -12.66 -15.42
C ASP A 404 -3.80 -13.32 -14.08
N CYS A 405 -4.71 -14.30 -14.08
CA CYS A 405 -5.05 -15.13 -12.94
C CYS A 405 -4.28 -16.45 -12.96
N ASN A 406 -4.31 -17.17 -11.83
CA ASN A 406 -3.55 -18.41 -11.67
C ASN A 406 -4.26 -19.63 -12.27
N SER A 407 -5.60 -19.64 -12.26
CA SER A 407 -6.41 -20.73 -12.80
C SER A 407 -6.51 -20.68 -14.31
N THR A 408 -6.64 -21.83 -14.94
CA THR A 408 -6.93 -22.02 -16.37
C THR A 408 -8.29 -22.68 -16.61
N ASP A 409 -9.07 -22.89 -15.54
CA ASP A 409 -10.39 -23.47 -15.62
C ASP A 409 -11.39 -22.42 -16.12
N LEU A 410 -11.99 -22.65 -17.28
CA LEU A 410 -12.95 -21.73 -17.88
C LEU A 410 -14.21 -21.55 -17.03
N ASP A 411 -14.60 -22.54 -16.24
CA ASP A 411 -15.80 -22.43 -15.41
C ASP A 411 -15.67 -21.41 -14.28
N GLU A 412 -14.43 -21.15 -13.82
CA GLU A 412 -14.18 -20.19 -12.75
C GLU A 412 -13.48 -18.90 -13.21
N THR A 413 -12.75 -18.89 -14.35
CA THR A 413 -11.90 -17.77 -14.74
C THR A 413 -12.67 -16.56 -15.28
N GLU A 414 -12.22 -15.36 -14.91
CA GLU A 414 -12.85 -14.10 -15.25
C GLU A 414 -11.80 -13.07 -15.68
N LEU A 415 -12.07 -12.34 -16.78
CA LEU A 415 -11.25 -11.21 -17.22
C LEU A 415 -12.07 -9.92 -17.10
N PHE A 416 -11.53 -8.94 -16.37
CA PHE A 416 -12.13 -7.61 -16.28
C PHE A 416 -11.37 -6.62 -17.16
N PHE A 417 -12.03 -6.04 -18.14
CA PHE A 417 -11.58 -4.83 -18.82
C PHE A 417 -11.94 -3.62 -17.99
N VAL A 418 -10.94 -2.87 -17.54
CA VAL A 418 -11.13 -1.76 -16.60
C VAL A 418 -10.70 -0.45 -17.25
N GLU A 419 -11.47 0.60 -17.07
CA GLU A 419 -11.17 1.93 -17.61
C GLU A 419 -9.98 2.56 -16.87
N GLY A 420 -8.90 2.83 -17.62
CA GLY A 420 -7.74 3.55 -17.14
C GLY A 420 -6.80 2.77 -16.21
N ASP A 421 -5.57 3.29 -16.06
CA ASP A 421 -4.55 2.68 -15.22
C ASP A 421 -4.83 2.88 -13.72
N SER A 422 -5.52 3.96 -13.32
CA SER A 422 -5.86 4.26 -11.92
C SER A 422 -6.87 3.25 -11.36
N ALA A 423 -8.04 3.12 -12.01
CA ALA A 423 -9.04 2.13 -11.62
C ALA A 423 -8.50 0.69 -11.80
N GLY A 424 -7.66 0.47 -12.82
CA GLY A 424 -6.92 -0.78 -13.01
C GLY A 424 -6.04 -1.15 -11.82
N GLY A 425 -5.42 -0.16 -11.17
CA GLY A 425 -4.62 -0.34 -9.94
C GLY A 425 -5.46 -0.82 -8.76
N SER A 426 -6.58 -0.14 -8.49
CA SER A 426 -7.54 -0.53 -7.44
C SER A 426 -8.16 -1.91 -7.71
N ALA A 427 -8.53 -2.20 -8.97
CA ALA A 427 -9.06 -3.50 -9.37
C ALA A 427 -8.04 -4.64 -9.19
N LYS A 428 -6.75 -4.39 -9.46
CA LYS A 428 -5.67 -5.37 -9.22
C LYS A 428 -5.50 -5.70 -7.74
N GLN A 429 -5.71 -4.75 -6.86
CA GLN A 429 -5.63 -4.95 -5.40
C GLN A 429 -6.86 -5.67 -4.85
N SER A 430 -8.04 -5.42 -5.43
CA SER A 430 -9.33 -5.97 -4.97
C SER A 430 -9.66 -7.37 -5.52
N ARG A 431 -8.99 -7.81 -6.59
CA ARG A 431 -9.29 -9.08 -7.27
C ARG A 431 -8.93 -10.33 -6.46
N GLU A 432 -9.61 -11.43 -6.75
CA GLU A 432 -9.16 -12.77 -6.33
C GLU A 432 -8.17 -13.32 -7.37
N ARG A 433 -6.87 -13.33 -7.01
CA ARG A 433 -5.78 -13.73 -7.93
C ARG A 433 -5.91 -15.15 -8.46
N LYS A 434 -6.63 -16.00 -7.76
CA LYS A 434 -6.84 -17.38 -8.20
C LYS A 434 -7.52 -17.44 -9.57
N PHE A 435 -8.60 -16.69 -9.76
CA PHE A 435 -9.45 -16.83 -10.95
C PHE A 435 -9.80 -15.50 -11.66
N GLN A 436 -9.44 -14.33 -11.12
CA GLN A 436 -9.74 -13.03 -11.72
C GLN A 436 -8.50 -12.39 -12.35
N ALA A 437 -8.59 -12.07 -13.62
CA ALA A 437 -7.59 -11.32 -14.39
C ALA A 437 -8.07 -9.87 -14.62
N ILE A 438 -7.14 -8.91 -14.66
CA ILE A 438 -7.42 -7.50 -14.89
C ILE A 438 -6.60 -7.00 -16.09
N MET A 439 -7.27 -6.32 -17.01
CA MET A 439 -6.65 -5.63 -18.13
C MET A 439 -7.13 -4.18 -18.20
N PRO A 440 -6.31 -3.20 -17.81
CA PRO A 440 -6.65 -1.78 -17.97
C PRO A 440 -6.63 -1.39 -19.44
N LEU A 441 -7.61 -0.57 -19.83
CA LEU A 441 -7.71 0.01 -21.18
C LEU A 441 -7.33 1.49 -21.12
N ARG A 442 -6.46 1.93 -22.02
CA ARG A 442 -6.00 3.33 -22.07
C ARG A 442 -6.92 4.18 -22.93
N GLY A 443 -7.97 4.68 -22.28
CA GLY A 443 -8.97 5.55 -22.93
C GLY A 443 -9.96 4.79 -23.83
N LYS A 444 -10.64 5.53 -24.69
CA LYS A 444 -11.69 4.99 -25.58
C LYS A 444 -11.07 4.13 -26.68
N ILE A 445 -11.56 2.92 -26.82
CA ILE A 445 -11.16 2.05 -27.93
C ILE A 445 -11.68 2.58 -29.27
N LEU A 446 -11.11 2.08 -30.35
CA LEU A 446 -11.58 2.37 -31.71
C LEU A 446 -13.07 1.99 -31.85
N ASN A 447 -13.87 2.89 -32.45
CA ASN A 447 -15.22 2.52 -32.87
C ASN A 447 -15.12 1.52 -34.05
N THR A 448 -15.44 0.28 -33.77
CA THR A 448 -15.28 -0.84 -34.70
C THR A 448 -16.54 -1.15 -35.50
N TRP A 449 -17.65 -0.43 -35.25
CA TRP A 449 -18.98 -0.81 -35.75
C TRP A 449 -19.05 -0.84 -37.28
N ASP A 450 -18.48 0.17 -37.96
CA ASP A 450 -18.48 0.28 -39.43
C ASP A 450 -17.25 -0.37 -40.10
N LEU A 451 -16.38 -1.03 -39.34
CA LEU A 451 -15.11 -1.61 -39.83
C LEU A 451 -15.20 -3.12 -40.00
N GLU A 452 -14.37 -3.68 -40.88
CA GLU A 452 -14.23 -5.12 -41.03
C GLU A 452 -13.22 -5.71 -40.01
N SER A 453 -13.40 -7.00 -39.66
CA SER A 453 -12.58 -7.68 -38.67
C SER A 453 -11.07 -7.67 -38.99
N ALA A 454 -10.69 -7.69 -40.27
CA ALA A 454 -9.32 -7.60 -40.71
C ALA A 454 -8.69 -6.19 -40.52
N GLU A 455 -9.51 -5.15 -40.45
CA GLU A 455 -9.04 -3.78 -40.26
C GLU A 455 -8.83 -3.42 -38.80
N ILE A 456 -9.73 -3.89 -37.93
CA ILE A 456 -9.70 -3.53 -36.50
C ILE A 456 -8.48 -4.11 -35.78
N ILE A 457 -7.93 -5.25 -36.24
CA ILE A 457 -6.74 -5.89 -35.64
C ILE A 457 -5.46 -5.04 -35.77
N LYS A 458 -5.49 -3.98 -36.60
CA LYS A 458 -4.40 -3.00 -36.72
C LYS A 458 -4.32 -2.07 -35.50
N SER A 459 -5.42 -1.93 -34.76
CA SER A 459 -5.40 -1.22 -33.46
C SER A 459 -4.69 -2.03 -32.41
N ILE A 460 -3.75 -1.40 -31.69
CA ILE A 460 -2.97 -2.03 -30.62
C ILE A 460 -3.92 -2.52 -29.53
N GLU A 461 -4.92 -1.72 -29.14
CA GLU A 461 -5.88 -2.06 -28.11
C GLU A 461 -6.72 -3.29 -28.49
N ILE A 462 -7.19 -3.36 -29.74
CA ILE A 462 -7.98 -4.51 -30.21
C ILE A 462 -7.10 -5.76 -30.32
N LYS A 463 -5.85 -5.62 -30.77
CA LYS A 463 -4.89 -6.71 -30.79
C LYS A 463 -4.62 -7.24 -29.38
N ASP A 464 -4.42 -6.34 -28.42
CA ASP A 464 -4.22 -6.70 -27.01
C ASP A 464 -5.45 -7.43 -26.43
N ILE A 465 -6.66 -6.93 -26.72
CA ILE A 465 -7.93 -7.58 -26.33
C ILE A 465 -8.00 -8.99 -26.92
N SER A 466 -7.79 -9.13 -28.24
CA SER A 466 -7.79 -10.44 -28.93
C SER A 466 -6.80 -11.42 -28.32
N THR A 467 -5.58 -10.94 -28.05
CA THR A 467 -4.52 -11.76 -27.45
C THR A 467 -4.87 -12.15 -26.01
N ALA A 468 -5.46 -11.23 -25.24
CA ALA A 468 -5.85 -11.50 -23.86
C ALA A 468 -6.96 -12.55 -23.79
N ILE A 469 -8.01 -12.42 -24.60
CA ILE A 469 -9.13 -13.38 -24.61
C ILE A 469 -8.81 -14.70 -25.33
N GLY A 470 -7.80 -14.71 -26.19
CA GLY A 470 -7.38 -15.90 -26.95
C GLY A 470 -8.21 -16.18 -28.21
N VAL A 471 -9.08 -15.26 -28.64
CA VAL A 471 -9.96 -15.41 -29.80
C VAL A 471 -9.75 -14.23 -30.76
N ASN A 472 -9.65 -14.50 -32.05
CA ASN A 472 -9.52 -13.45 -33.08
C ASN A 472 -10.88 -12.85 -33.49
N PRO A 473 -10.92 -11.54 -33.88
CA PRO A 473 -12.14 -10.94 -34.38
C PRO A 473 -12.66 -11.66 -35.63
N GLY A 474 -13.96 -11.91 -35.68
CA GLY A 474 -14.62 -12.61 -36.80
C GLY A 474 -14.44 -14.13 -36.78
N SER A 475 -13.72 -14.71 -35.82
CA SER A 475 -13.59 -16.16 -35.68
C SER A 475 -14.90 -16.80 -35.27
N PRO A 476 -15.37 -17.86 -35.94
CA PRO A 476 -16.50 -18.68 -35.48
C PRO A 476 -16.09 -19.64 -34.35
N ASP A 477 -14.79 -19.97 -34.24
CA ASP A 477 -14.24 -20.89 -33.24
C ASP A 477 -13.80 -20.14 -32.00
N ILE A 478 -14.26 -20.59 -30.84
CA ILE A 478 -13.96 -20.06 -29.51
C ILE A 478 -13.21 -21.09 -28.63
N ALA A 479 -12.74 -22.21 -29.18
CA ALA A 479 -12.06 -23.27 -28.43
C ALA A 479 -10.78 -22.78 -27.74
N SER A 480 -10.20 -21.67 -28.21
CA SER A 480 -9.00 -21.04 -27.64
C SER A 480 -9.31 -19.96 -26.58
N LEU A 481 -10.56 -19.83 -26.18
CA LEU A 481 -10.98 -18.88 -25.13
C LEU A 481 -10.21 -19.12 -23.83
N ARG A 482 -9.74 -18.04 -23.20
CA ARG A 482 -8.89 -18.13 -22.00
C ARG A 482 -9.64 -17.88 -20.69
N TYR A 483 -10.80 -17.19 -20.77
CA TYR A 483 -11.58 -16.85 -19.58
C TYR A 483 -13.06 -17.14 -19.83
N GLY A 484 -13.70 -17.82 -18.88
CA GLY A 484 -15.11 -18.17 -18.98
C GLY A 484 -16.04 -16.98 -18.87
N LYS A 485 -15.63 -15.91 -18.19
CA LYS A 485 -16.35 -14.65 -18.15
C LYS A 485 -15.45 -13.49 -18.55
N ILE A 486 -15.95 -12.65 -19.42
CA ILE A 486 -15.31 -11.40 -19.84
C ILE A 486 -16.22 -10.27 -19.38
N CYS A 487 -15.73 -9.49 -18.41
CA CYS A 487 -16.49 -8.46 -17.71
C CYS A 487 -16.00 -7.07 -18.14
N ILE A 488 -16.91 -6.22 -18.59
CA ILE A 488 -16.66 -4.82 -18.89
C ILE A 488 -16.91 -4.02 -17.62
N LEU A 489 -15.90 -3.33 -17.10
CA LEU A 489 -15.96 -2.50 -15.90
C LEU A 489 -15.54 -1.07 -16.25
N ALA A 490 -16.50 -0.20 -16.40
CA ALA A 490 -16.33 1.21 -16.72
C ALA A 490 -16.93 2.09 -15.62
N ASP A 491 -16.49 3.35 -15.56
CA ASP A 491 -17.04 4.35 -14.66
C ASP A 491 -18.52 4.61 -14.98
N ALA A 492 -19.27 5.02 -13.98
CA ALA A 492 -20.71 5.30 -14.15
C ALA A 492 -20.99 6.71 -14.73
N ASP A 493 -19.97 7.38 -15.25
CA ASP A 493 -20.07 8.67 -15.92
C ASP A 493 -20.30 8.53 -17.45
N SER A 494 -20.41 9.66 -18.15
CA SER A 494 -20.65 9.69 -19.60
C SER A 494 -19.52 9.08 -20.42
N ASP A 495 -18.28 9.18 -19.96
CA ASP A 495 -17.12 8.64 -20.66
C ASP A 495 -17.00 7.14 -20.48
N GLY A 496 -17.23 6.65 -19.26
CA GLY A 496 -17.27 5.22 -18.96
C GLY A 496 -18.41 4.50 -19.70
N LEU A 497 -19.61 5.08 -19.72
CA LEU A 497 -20.73 4.55 -20.52
C LEU A 497 -20.40 4.49 -22.02
N HIS A 498 -19.65 5.45 -22.55
CA HIS A 498 -19.18 5.42 -23.92
C HIS A 498 -18.18 4.29 -24.16
N ILE A 499 -17.22 4.08 -23.25
CA ILE A 499 -16.24 2.97 -23.32
C ILE A 499 -16.97 1.62 -23.26
N ALA A 500 -17.92 1.46 -22.32
CA ALA A 500 -18.74 0.26 -22.24
C ALA A 500 -19.53 -0.01 -23.53
N THR A 501 -20.12 1.04 -24.15
CA THR A 501 -20.84 0.94 -25.42
C THR A 501 -19.93 0.50 -26.56
N LEU A 502 -18.71 1.05 -26.66
CA LEU A 502 -17.74 0.67 -27.69
C LEU A 502 -17.27 -0.78 -27.52
N LEU A 503 -17.07 -1.24 -26.29
CA LEU A 503 -16.72 -2.64 -26.00
C LEU A 503 -17.88 -3.58 -26.31
N CYS A 504 -19.12 -3.23 -25.92
CA CYS A 504 -20.29 -4.02 -26.29
C CYS A 504 -20.42 -4.12 -27.82
N ALA A 505 -20.22 -3.01 -28.56
CA ALA A 505 -20.23 -3.00 -30.00
C ALA A 505 -19.17 -3.92 -30.63
N LEU A 506 -17.95 -3.87 -30.09
CA LEU A 506 -16.86 -4.75 -30.49
C LEU A 506 -17.25 -6.23 -30.35
N PHE A 507 -17.81 -6.62 -29.20
CA PHE A 507 -18.21 -8.00 -28.96
C PHE A 507 -19.42 -8.41 -29.81
N LEU A 508 -20.43 -7.57 -29.94
CA LEU A 508 -21.63 -7.83 -30.75
C LEU A 508 -21.30 -7.98 -32.24
N ARG A 509 -20.39 -7.19 -32.78
CA ARG A 509 -20.03 -7.19 -34.19
C ARG A 509 -18.99 -8.24 -34.55
N HIS A 510 -17.89 -8.30 -33.79
CA HIS A 510 -16.69 -9.04 -34.17
C HIS A 510 -16.45 -10.31 -33.35
N TYR A 511 -17.15 -10.49 -32.23
CA TYR A 511 -17.04 -11.67 -31.36
C TYR A 511 -18.43 -12.25 -31.02
N LYS A 512 -19.34 -12.21 -32.00
CA LYS A 512 -20.71 -12.69 -31.84
C LYS A 512 -20.80 -14.10 -31.21
N PRO A 513 -19.94 -15.09 -31.54
CA PRO A 513 -19.96 -16.41 -30.89
C PRO A 513 -19.76 -16.35 -29.36
N LEU A 514 -18.92 -15.43 -28.84
CA LEU A 514 -18.73 -15.26 -27.40
C LEU A 514 -19.98 -14.69 -26.71
N VAL A 515 -20.71 -13.80 -27.39
CA VAL A 515 -21.96 -13.25 -26.87
C VAL A 515 -23.05 -14.31 -26.85
N VAL A 516 -23.20 -15.10 -27.92
CA VAL A 516 -24.18 -16.18 -28.04
C VAL A 516 -23.89 -17.29 -27.02
N ALA A 517 -22.61 -17.60 -26.76
CA ALA A 517 -22.19 -18.57 -25.75
C ALA A 517 -22.31 -18.05 -24.31
N GLY A 518 -22.63 -16.76 -24.12
CA GLY A 518 -22.89 -16.19 -22.79
C GLY A 518 -21.66 -15.79 -22.00
N HIS A 519 -20.52 -15.56 -22.64
CA HIS A 519 -19.26 -15.23 -21.98
C HIS A 519 -19.08 -13.73 -21.64
N ILE A 520 -19.91 -12.83 -22.20
CA ILE A 520 -19.73 -11.38 -22.08
C ILE A 520 -20.67 -10.79 -21.04
N TYR A 521 -20.12 -9.98 -20.13
CA TYR A 521 -20.84 -9.35 -19.03
C TYR A 521 -20.48 -7.86 -18.92
N VAL A 522 -21.41 -7.06 -18.41
CA VAL A 522 -21.18 -5.68 -17.99
C VAL A 522 -21.31 -5.64 -16.47
N ALA A 523 -20.28 -5.17 -15.80
CA ALA A 523 -20.29 -4.97 -14.36
C ALA A 523 -21.01 -3.65 -14.03
N MET A 524 -21.84 -3.67 -12.98
CA MET A 524 -22.64 -2.54 -12.55
C MET A 524 -22.08 -2.01 -11.20
N PRO A 525 -21.10 -1.08 -11.23
CA PRO A 525 -20.63 -0.44 -10.01
C PRO A 525 -21.73 0.44 -9.40
N PRO A 526 -21.84 0.51 -8.05
CA PRO A 526 -22.83 1.38 -7.42
C PRO A 526 -22.44 2.85 -7.57
N LEU A 527 -23.45 3.72 -7.70
CA LEU A 527 -23.30 5.17 -7.66
C LEU A 527 -23.32 5.72 -6.22
N PHE A 528 -23.96 5.02 -5.30
CA PHE A 528 -24.12 5.49 -3.93
C PHE A 528 -23.73 4.44 -2.91
N ARG A 529 -23.06 4.92 -1.86
CA ARG A 529 -22.87 4.23 -0.60
C ARG A 529 -23.74 4.92 0.46
N ILE A 530 -24.45 4.13 1.24
CA ILE A 530 -25.38 4.59 2.27
C ILE A 530 -24.96 3.93 3.59
N ASP A 531 -24.40 4.72 4.48
CA ASP A 531 -23.98 4.28 5.80
C ASP A 531 -25.10 4.54 6.80
N CYS A 532 -25.49 3.51 7.56
CA CYS A 532 -26.54 3.58 8.57
C CYS A 532 -26.09 2.80 9.81
N ALA A 533 -25.60 3.50 10.81
CA ALA A 533 -24.99 2.93 12.02
C ALA A 533 -23.81 1.98 11.68
N LYS A 534 -24.01 0.66 11.84
CA LYS A 534 -22.99 -0.35 11.48
C LYS A 534 -23.26 -1.07 10.15
N GLU A 535 -24.34 -0.72 9.46
CA GLU A 535 -24.75 -1.34 8.21
C GLU A 535 -24.39 -0.43 7.02
N VAL A 536 -23.80 -1.01 5.97
CA VAL A 536 -23.47 -0.32 4.72
C VAL A 536 -24.33 -0.88 3.61
N PHE A 537 -24.94 0.01 2.82
CA PHE A 537 -25.75 -0.34 1.65
C PHE A 537 -25.17 0.34 0.42
N TYR A 538 -25.33 -0.32 -0.72
CA TYR A 538 -24.92 0.22 -2.02
C TYR A 538 -26.12 0.30 -2.94
N ALA A 539 -26.24 1.39 -3.71
CA ALA A 539 -27.31 1.61 -4.66
C ALA A 539 -26.72 1.98 -6.04
N LEU A 540 -27.32 1.42 -7.10
CA LEU A 540 -26.87 1.64 -8.49
C LEU A 540 -27.28 3.01 -9.02
N ASP A 541 -28.44 3.52 -8.60
CA ASP A 541 -29.04 4.75 -9.10
C ASP A 541 -29.78 5.51 -7.99
N GLU A 542 -30.37 6.65 -8.36
CA GLU A 542 -31.15 7.50 -7.45
C GLU A 542 -32.41 6.78 -6.92
N GLU A 543 -33.07 5.97 -7.76
CA GLU A 543 -34.31 5.28 -7.37
C GLU A 543 -34.03 4.21 -6.32
N GLU A 544 -32.98 3.42 -6.52
CA GLU A 544 -32.55 2.40 -5.54
C GLU A 544 -32.07 3.05 -4.23
N LYS A 545 -31.31 4.16 -4.33
CA LYS A 545 -30.87 4.96 -3.17
C LYS A 545 -32.09 5.44 -2.36
N ASP A 546 -33.09 6.04 -3.04
CA ASP A 546 -34.28 6.58 -2.36
C ASP A 546 -35.12 5.46 -1.73
N ALA A 547 -35.23 4.31 -2.36
CA ALA A 547 -35.90 3.13 -1.80
C ALA A 547 -35.19 2.64 -0.53
N VAL A 548 -33.85 2.53 -0.54
CA VAL A 548 -33.06 2.14 0.62
C VAL A 548 -33.20 3.16 1.76
N VAL A 549 -33.06 4.45 1.46
CA VAL A 549 -33.19 5.53 2.44
C VAL A 549 -34.58 5.53 3.07
N LYS A 550 -35.65 5.34 2.28
CA LYS A 550 -37.02 5.25 2.77
C LYS A 550 -37.20 4.07 3.75
N LYS A 551 -36.64 2.91 3.39
CA LYS A 551 -36.65 1.71 4.24
C LYS A 551 -35.89 1.93 5.54
N LEU A 552 -34.73 2.61 5.50
CA LEU A 552 -33.94 2.90 6.69
C LEU A 552 -34.61 3.92 7.61
N LYS A 553 -35.23 4.96 7.05
CA LYS A 553 -36.00 5.96 7.81
C LYS A 553 -37.24 5.40 8.50
N SER A 554 -37.78 4.27 8.03
CA SER A 554 -38.90 3.58 8.68
C SER A 554 -38.51 2.70 9.87
N LYS A 555 -37.19 2.45 10.09
CA LYS A 555 -36.70 1.71 11.25
C LYS A 555 -36.91 2.53 12.55
N PRO A 556 -37.34 1.91 13.69
CA PRO A 556 -37.44 2.59 14.97
C PRO A 556 -36.08 3.11 15.41
N GLY A 557 -36.03 4.35 15.94
CA GLY A 557 -34.81 4.97 16.45
C GLY A 557 -34.20 6.04 15.55
N LYS A 558 -34.73 6.31 14.33
CA LYS A 558 -34.27 7.31 13.38
C LYS A 558 -32.74 7.34 13.26
N PRO A 559 -32.09 6.27 12.76
CA PRO A 559 -30.65 6.21 12.69
C PRO A 559 -30.09 7.32 11.78
N LYS A 560 -28.91 7.84 12.11
CA LYS A 560 -28.20 8.78 11.25
C LYS A 560 -27.83 8.04 9.95
N ILE A 561 -28.21 8.61 8.81
CA ILE A 561 -27.91 8.07 7.49
C ILE A 561 -26.93 9.04 6.85
N ASP A 562 -25.80 8.53 6.40
CA ASP A 562 -24.82 9.24 5.59
C ASP A 562 -24.82 8.68 4.18
N ILE A 563 -24.71 9.54 3.17
CA ILE A 563 -24.81 9.15 1.76
C ILE A 563 -23.62 9.73 1.03
N GLN A 564 -22.77 8.84 0.52
CA GLN A 564 -21.65 9.18 -0.34
C GLN A 564 -21.99 8.83 -1.80
N ARG A 565 -21.74 9.74 -2.74
CA ARG A 565 -21.84 9.48 -4.18
C ARG A 565 -20.46 9.23 -4.75
N PHE A 566 -20.28 8.12 -5.47
CA PHE A 566 -19.08 7.84 -6.25
C PHE A 566 -19.19 8.48 -7.64
N LYS A 567 -18.18 9.20 -8.07
CA LYS A 567 -18.09 9.77 -9.43
C LYS A 567 -17.45 8.80 -10.42
N GLY A 568 -16.60 7.89 -9.91
CA GLY A 568 -15.95 6.85 -10.70
C GLY A 568 -15.26 5.79 -9.84
N LEU A 569 -14.77 4.73 -10.47
CA LEU A 569 -14.10 3.59 -9.81
C LEU A 569 -12.82 4.00 -9.07
N GLY A 570 -12.18 5.08 -9.50
CA GLY A 570 -10.98 5.62 -8.86
C GLY A 570 -11.22 6.24 -7.47
N GLU A 571 -12.49 6.54 -7.12
CA GLU A 571 -12.88 7.03 -5.80
C GLU A 571 -13.20 5.90 -4.81
N MET A 572 -13.32 4.67 -5.30
CA MET A 572 -13.56 3.49 -4.48
C MET A 572 -12.22 2.92 -3.99
N ASN A 573 -12.13 2.69 -2.71
CA ASN A 573 -10.99 1.96 -2.17
C ASN A 573 -11.05 0.46 -2.57
N PRO A 574 -9.94 -0.30 -2.50
CA PRO A 574 -9.91 -1.70 -2.93
C PRO A 574 -10.93 -2.61 -2.22
N SER A 575 -11.25 -2.37 -0.95
CA SER A 575 -12.26 -3.16 -0.22
C SER A 575 -13.67 -2.88 -0.72
N GLN A 576 -14.02 -1.61 -0.94
CA GLN A 576 -15.30 -1.22 -1.53
C GLN A 576 -15.47 -1.79 -2.93
N LEU A 577 -14.42 -1.71 -3.77
CA LEU A 577 -14.45 -2.27 -5.12
C LEU A 577 -14.57 -3.81 -5.09
N ARG A 578 -13.92 -4.46 -4.11
CA ARG A 578 -14.07 -5.89 -3.90
C ARG A 578 -15.52 -6.26 -3.58
N GLU A 579 -16.11 -5.62 -2.57
CA GLU A 579 -17.47 -5.91 -2.09
C GLU A 579 -18.55 -5.65 -3.14
N THR A 580 -18.36 -4.67 -4.00
CA THR A 580 -19.41 -4.21 -4.92
C THR A 580 -19.29 -4.78 -6.33
N VAL A 581 -18.07 -5.06 -6.80
CA VAL A 581 -17.79 -5.39 -8.20
C VAL A 581 -17.05 -6.70 -8.41
N MET A 582 -16.11 -7.04 -7.49
CA MET A 582 -15.22 -8.18 -7.71
C MET A 582 -15.72 -9.47 -7.06
N ASP A 583 -16.32 -9.41 -5.86
CA ASP A 583 -16.78 -10.59 -5.14
C ASP A 583 -17.99 -11.23 -5.84
N PRO A 584 -17.90 -12.50 -6.27
CA PRO A 584 -19.00 -13.19 -6.94
C PRO A 584 -20.31 -13.25 -6.13
N LYS A 585 -20.25 -13.10 -4.81
CA LYS A 585 -21.42 -13.20 -3.92
C LYS A 585 -22.23 -11.90 -3.82
N THR A 586 -21.57 -10.76 -4.05
CA THR A 586 -22.18 -9.44 -3.78
C THR A 586 -22.27 -8.54 -5.00
N ARG A 587 -21.47 -8.81 -6.02
CA ARG A 587 -21.42 -8.01 -7.25
C ARG A 587 -22.68 -8.19 -8.12
N ARG A 588 -22.92 -7.21 -8.96
CA ARG A 588 -23.96 -7.26 -9.99
C ARG A 588 -23.33 -7.27 -11.38
N LEU A 589 -23.56 -8.36 -12.14
CA LEU A 589 -23.15 -8.52 -13.53
C LEU A 589 -24.40 -8.67 -14.41
N VAL A 590 -24.44 -7.92 -15.50
CA VAL A 590 -25.49 -8.05 -16.54
C VAL A 590 -24.87 -8.76 -17.73
N GLN A 591 -25.41 -9.91 -18.09
CA GLN A 591 -24.96 -10.68 -19.25
C GLN A 591 -25.38 -9.98 -20.53
N LEU A 592 -24.45 -9.80 -21.46
CA LEU A 592 -24.76 -9.30 -22.80
C LEU A 592 -25.38 -10.43 -23.63
N THR A 593 -26.63 -10.28 -23.99
CA THR A 593 -27.39 -11.27 -24.74
C THR A 593 -27.92 -10.69 -26.06
N ILE A 594 -28.22 -11.54 -27.04
CA ILE A 594 -28.87 -11.20 -28.30
C ILE A 594 -30.11 -12.04 -28.38
N SER A 595 -31.30 -11.43 -28.37
CA SER A 595 -32.56 -12.12 -28.65
C SER A 595 -33.02 -11.93 -30.09
N ALA A 596 -33.81 -12.86 -30.60
CA ALA A 596 -34.31 -12.78 -31.98
C ALA A 596 -35.28 -11.59 -32.21
N SER A 597 -35.86 -11.04 -31.12
CA SER A 597 -36.75 -9.89 -31.15
C SER A 597 -36.00 -8.55 -31.05
N ASP A 598 -34.70 -8.56 -30.78
CA ASP A 598 -33.93 -7.35 -30.52
C ASP A 598 -33.48 -6.68 -31.81
N ASN A 599 -33.79 -5.41 -31.95
CA ASN A 599 -33.34 -4.56 -33.05
C ASN A 599 -31.92 -4.05 -32.80
N VAL A 600 -31.02 -4.95 -32.32
CA VAL A 600 -29.66 -4.62 -31.88
C VAL A 600 -28.89 -3.90 -32.97
N ASN A 601 -28.89 -4.44 -34.20
CA ASN A 601 -28.14 -3.85 -35.30
C ASN A 601 -28.63 -2.43 -35.63
N SER A 602 -29.93 -2.20 -35.73
CA SER A 602 -30.46 -0.86 -36.06
C SER A 602 -30.21 0.14 -34.93
N MET A 603 -30.25 -0.30 -33.66
CA MET A 603 -29.92 0.56 -32.53
C MET A 603 -28.42 0.92 -32.50
N MET A 604 -27.57 -0.06 -32.73
CA MET A 604 -26.10 0.16 -32.74
C MET A 604 -25.70 0.96 -34.00
N ASP A 605 -26.33 0.76 -35.13
CA ASP A 605 -26.18 1.61 -36.33
C ASP A 605 -26.55 3.07 -36.03
N LEU A 606 -27.66 3.29 -35.35
CA LEU A 606 -28.09 4.64 -34.95
C LEU A 606 -27.05 5.28 -34.01
N LEU A 607 -26.55 4.52 -33.03
CA LEU A 607 -25.64 5.04 -31.99
C LEU A 607 -24.21 5.26 -32.50
N LEU A 608 -23.67 4.37 -33.33
CA LEU A 608 -22.24 4.28 -33.61
C LEU A 608 -21.84 4.50 -35.08
N SER A 609 -22.76 4.27 -36.06
CA SER A 609 -22.42 4.46 -37.46
C SER A 609 -22.23 5.94 -37.78
N LYS A 610 -21.16 6.27 -38.51
CA LYS A 610 -20.88 7.63 -38.98
C LYS A 610 -21.96 8.13 -39.97
N LYS A 611 -22.58 7.24 -40.73
CA LYS A 611 -23.60 7.56 -41.71
C LYS A 611 -24.89 8.06 -41.06
N ASN A 612 -25.14 7.68 -39.81
CA ASN A 612 -26.39 7.98 -39.10
C ASN A 612 -26.28 9.18 -38.13
N ALA A 613 -25.33 10.07 -38.33
CA ALA A 613 -25.09 11.21 -37.43
C ALA A 613 -26.30 12.15 -37.32
N SER A 614 -27.01 12.42 -38.46
CA SER A 614 -28.22 13.25 -38.49
C SER A 614 -29.43 12.58 -37.81
N ALA A 615 -29.62 11.29 -38.05
CA ALA A 615 -30.70 10.51 -37.41
C ALA A 615 -30.46 10.40 -35.87
N ARG A 616 -29.21 10.25 -35.46
CA ARG A 616 -28.84 10.25 -34.03
C ARG A 616 -29.12 11.59 -33.35
N LYS A 617 -28.80 12.72 -34.03
CA LYS A 617 -29.13 14.05 -33.54
C LYS A 617 -30.62 14.21 -33.31
N GLU A 618 -31.45 13.86 -34.32
CA GLU A 618 -32.90 13.91 -34.22
C GLU A 618 -33.45 13.01 -33.09
N TRP A 619 -32.90 11.80 -32.96
CA TRP A 619 -33.26 10.87 -31.88
C TRP A 619 -32.94 11.44 -30.49
N LEU A 620 -31.78 12.09 -30.33
CA LEU A 620 -31.37 12.76 -29.07
C LEU A 620 -32.28 13.96 -28.78
N GLU A 621 -32.62 14.77 -29.78
CA GLU A 621 -33.53 15.93 -29.63
C GLU A 621 -34.94 15.50 -29.20
N LYS A 622 -35.44 14.37 -29.74
CA LYS A 622 -36.74 13.82 -29.38
C LYS A 622 -36.75 13.22 -27.96
N ARG A 623 -35.68 12.57 -27.54
CA ARG A 623 -35.58 11.90 -26.22
C ARG A 623 -34.95 12.75 -25.13
N GLY A 624 -34.14 13.73 -25.48
CA GLY A 624 -33.50 14.62 -24.49
C GLY A 624 -34.47 15.48 -23.67
N LYS A 625 -35.74 15.59 -24.12
CA LYS A 625 -36.81 16.25 -23.36
C LYS A 625 -37.42 15.38 -22.25
N ILE A 626 -37.02 14.11 -22.14
CA ILE A 626 -37.58 13.15 -21.17
C ILE A 626 -36.68 13.09 -19.92
N VAL A 627 -35.43 13.55 -20.02
CA VAL A 627 -34.51 13.63 -18.88
C VAL A 627 -34.69 14.98 -18.22
N SER A 628 -35.49 15.03 -17.16
CA SER A 628 -35.48 16.16 -16.23
C SER A 628 -34.13 16.13 -15.47
N VAL A 629 -33.35 17.20 -15.66
CA VAL A 629 -32.08 17.46 -14.99
C VAL A 629 -32.32 17.69 -13.49
#